data_1fa4040548892362fcb8fbe457bdcf26
#
_entry.id   1fa4040548892362fcb8fbe457bdcf26
#
_cell.length_a   1.000
_cell.length_b   1.000
_cell.length_c   1.000
_cell.angle_alpha   90.00
_cell.angle_beta   90.00
_cell.angle_gamma   90.00
#
_symmetry.space_group_name_H-M   'P 1'
#
loop_
_entity.id
_entity.type
_entity.pdbx_description
1 polymer ?
#
loop_
_entity_poly.entity_id
_entity_poly.type
_entity_poly.pdbx_seq_one_letter_code
_entity_poly.pdbx_strand_id
1 'polypeptide(L)'
;MTFMIKFIDANIFIERWTNPKAQELIDNLDREKQCTSVLVLAEVYHKLKVKNVGNIFDYLRGILGSITVYDFTKDDLFNAIKNPADINVNDKIHIETMKRNKVNTIISYDKDFDRDKTIIREEL
;
A
#
# COMPACT_ATOMS: atom_id res chain seq x y z
N MET A 1 13.58 20.84 4.07
CA MET A 1 12.63 20.05 4.89
C MET A 1 12.36 18.72 4.20
N THR A 2 12.48 17.62 4.95
CA THR A 2 12.21 16.29 4.42
C THR A 2 10.77 15.91 4.76
N PHE A 3 9.95 15.62 3.75
CA PHE A 3 8.60 15.13 3.99
C PHE A 3 8.64 13.64 4.35
N MET A 4 7.83 13.25 5.30
CA MET A 4 7.62 11.83 5.61
C MET A 4 6.78 11.21 4.50
N ILE A 5 7.34 10.22 3.81
CA ILE A 5 6.62 9.46 2.79
C ILE A 5 5.84 8.36 3.48
N LYS A 6 4.58 8.17 3.09
CA LYS A 6 3.70 7.14 3.66
C LYS A 6 3.33 6.13 2.58
N PHE A 7 3.33 4.87 2.97
CA PHE A 7 2.96 3.76 2.10
C PHE A 7 1.45 3.57 2.14
N ILE A 8 0.82 3.44 0.98
CA ILE A 8 -0.63 3.26 0.88
C ILE A 8 -0.94 1.79 0.66
N ASP A 9 -1.77 1.22 1.54
CA ASP A 9 -2.24 -0.16 1.44
C ASP A 9 -3.38 -0.30 0.42
N ALA A 10 -3.62 -1.54 -0.01
CA ALA A 10 -4.61 -1.84 -1.06
C ALA A 10 -6.02 -1.37 -0.71
N ASN A 11 -6.45 -1.52 0.55
CA ASN A 11 -7.82 -1.17 0.94
C ASN A 11 -8.15 0.31 0.69
N ILE A 12 -7.17 1.20 0.80
CA ILE A 12 -7.37 2.63 0.53
C ILE A 12 -7.69 2.84 -0.96
N PHE A 13 -6.91 2.23 -1.85
CA PHE A 13 -7.16 2.33 -3.29
C PHE A 13 -8.51 1.71 -3.68
N ILE A 14 -8.87 0.59 -3.04
CA ILE A 14 -10.11 -0.13 -3.34
C ILE A 14 -11.34 0.68 -2.90
N GLU A 15 -11.23 1.44 -1.81
CA GLU A 15 -12.34 2.19 -1.24
C GLU A 15 -12.54 3.58 -1.85
N ARG A 16 -11.81 3.91 -2.91
CA ARG A 16 -11.90 5.24 -3.53
C ARG A 16 -13.34 5.65 -3.88
N TRP A 17 -14.16 4.69 -4.31
CA TRP A 17 -15.51 4.97 -4.78
C TRP A 17 -16.56 4.97 -3.67
N THR A 18 -16.21 4.50 -2.48
CA THR A 18 -17.15 4.34 -1.38
C THR A 18 -16.77 5.12 -0.13
N ASN A 19 -15.58 5.70 -0.08
CA ASN A 19 -15.06 6.42 1.08
C ASN A 19 -14.53 7.78 0.64
N PRO A 20 -15.19 8.89 1.03
CA PRO A 20 -14.75 10.23 0.61
C PRO A 20 -13.33 10.59 1.00
N LYS A 21 -12.85 10.12 2.13
CA LYS A 21 -11.47 10.38 2.57
C LYS A 21 -10.46 9.65 1.71
N ALA A 22 -10.77 8.40 1.33
CA ALA A 22 -9.94 7.64 0.40
C ALA A 22 -9.93 8.31 -0.98
N GLN A 23 -11.09 8.74 -1.47
CA GLN A 23 -11.19 9.45 -2.73
C GLN A 23 -10.32 10.71 -2.74
N GLU A 24 -10.40 11.51 -1.68
CA GLU A 24 -9.61 12.73 -1.60
C GLU A 24 -8.11 12.43 -1.63
N LEU A 25 -7.65 11.44 -0.88
CA LEU A 25 -6.24 11.06 -0.90
C LEU A 25 -5.80 10.60 -2.29
N ILE A 26 -6.56 9.68 -2.89
CA ILE A 26 -6.18 9.08 -4.19
C ILE A 26 -6.22 10.11 -5.31
N ASP A 27 -7.17 11.04 -5.27
CA ASP A 27 -7.28 12.06 -6.30
C ASP A 27 -6.22 13.17 -6.17
N ASN A 28 -5.49 13.21 -5.06
CA ASN A 28 -4.44 14.19 -4.78
C ASN A 28 -3.09 13.54 -4.46
N LEU A 29 -2.79 12.41 -5.08
CA LEU A 29 -1.52 11.72 -4.86
C LEU A 29 -0.33 12.61 -5.22
N ASP A 30 0.71 12.55 -4.37
CA ASP A 30 1.91 13.36 -4.50
C ASP A 30 3.12 12.46 -4.29
N ARG A 31 4.02 12.43 -5.28
CA ARG A 31 5.22 11.58 -5.26
C ARG A 31 6.11 11.86 -4.05
N GLU A 32 6.06 13.07 -3.51
CA GLU A 32 6.85 13.45 -2.34
C GLU A 32 6.21 13.02 -1.02
N LYS A 33 4.94 12.62 -1.04
CA LYS A 33 4.16 12.30 0.17
C LYS A 33 3.74 10.86 0.29
N GLN A 34 3.49 10.17 -0.84
CA GLN A 34 2.99 8.80 -0.80
C GLN A 34 3.76 7.89 -1.73
N CYS A 35 3.76 6.62 -1.39
CA CYS A 35 4.30 5.54 -2.21
C CYS A 35 3.43 4.29 -2.03
N THR A 36 3.67 3.30 -2.85
CA THR A 36 3.04 1.98 -2.72
C THR A 36 3.96 0.93 -3.35
N SER A 37 3.45 -0.24 -3.65
CA SER A 37 4.23 -1.31 -4.26
C SER A 37 3.47 -2.01 -5.37
N VAL A 38 4.21 -2.75 -6.21
CA VAL A 38 3.61 -3.56 -7.27
C VAL A 38 2.69 -4.63 -6.69
N LEU A 39 3.02 -5.20 -5.52
CA LEU A 39 2.16 -6.20 -4.89
C LEU A 39 0.84 -5.58 -4.44
N VAL A 40 0.87 -4.38 -3.87
CA VAL A 40 -0.37 -3.66 -3.52
C VAL A 40 -1.24 -3.46 -4.75
N LEU A 41 -0.65 -3.02 -5.86
CA LEU A 41 -1.43 -2.77 -7.08
C LEU A 41 -1.98 -4.06 -7.69
N ALA A 42 -1.26 -5.19 -7.57
CA ALA A 42 -1.78 -6.49 -7.97
C ALA A 42 -3.01 -6.87 -7.13
N GLU A 43 -2.97 -6.64 -5.83
CA GLU A 43 -4.12 -6.88 -4.94
C GLU A 43 -5.30 -5.98 -5.30
N VAL A 44 -5.04 -4.70 -5.59
CA VAL A 44 -6.06 -3.74 -6.03
C VAL A 44 -6.73 -4.23 -7.32
N TYR A 45 -5.93 -4.63 -8.30
CA TYR A 45 -6.46 -5.18 -9.56
C TYR A 45 -7.39 -6.35 -9.30
N HIS A 46 -6.95 -7.32 -8.50
CA HIS A 46 -7.74 -8.52 -8.21
C HIS A 46 -9.09 -8.14 -7.57
N LYS A 47 -9.07 -7.31 -6.55
CA LYS A 47 -10.28 -6.93 -5.82
C LYS A 47 -11.25 -6.12 -6.67
N LEU A 48 -10.75 -5.18 -7.47
CA LEU A 48 -11.61 -4.39 -8.35
C LEU A 48 -12.22 -5.24 -9.46
N LYS A 49 -11.45 -6.22 -9.96
CA LYS A 49 -11.96 -7.18 -10.96
C LYS A 49 -13.12 -7.99 -10.39
N VAL A 50 -12.97 -8.50 -9.17
CA VAL A 50 -14.03 -9.25 -8.48
C VAL A 50 -15.27 -8.38 -8.28
N LYS A 51 -15.10 -7.10 -7.97
CA LYS A 51 -16.20 -6.15 -7.78
C LYS A 51 -16.79 -5.63 -9.09
N ASN A 52 -16.26 -6.05 -10.23
CA ASN A 52 -16.72 -5.65 -11.56
C ASN A 52 -16.62 -4.13 -11.81
N VAL A 53 -15.61 -3.48 -11.25
CA VAL A 53 -15.34 -2.06 -11.48
C VAL A 53 -14.78 -1.88 -12.90
N GLY A 54 -15.27 -0.87 -13.63
CA GLY A 54 -14.77 -0.55 -14.96
C GLY A 54 -13.50 0.28 -14.92
N ASN A 55 -12.78 0.33 -16.06
CA ASN A 55 -11.60 1.19 -16.25
C ASN A 55 -10.48 0.95 -15.24
N ILE A 56 -10.30 -0.31 -14.78
CA ILE A 56 -9.25 -0.66 -13.82
C ILE A 56 -7.87 -0.31 -14.38
N PHE A 57 -7.64 -0.59 -15.66
CA PHE A 57 -6.34 -0.31 -16.29
C PHE A 57 -5.98 1.17 -16.21
N ASP A 58 -6.91 2.06 -16.55
CA ASP A 58 -6.66 3.50 -16.50
C ASP A 58 -6.42 3.98 -15.09
N TYR A 59 -7.14 3.43 -14.12
CA TYR A 59 -6.97 3.75 -12.71
C TYR A 59 -5.55 3.38 -12.24
N LEU A 60 -5.12 2.15 -12.49
CA LEU A 60 -3.79 1.69 -12.07
C LEU A 60 -2.68 2.44 -12.80
N ARG A 61 -2.88 2.71 -14.10
CA ARG A 61 -1.90 3.49 -14.87
C ARG A 61 -1.72 4.89 -14.29
N GLY A 62 -2.83 5.51 -13.87
CA GLY A 62 -2.78 6.81 -13.21
C GLY A 62 -1.98 6.79 -11.92
N ILE A 63 -2.16 5.75 -11.10
CA ILE A 63 -1.41 5.58 -9.86
C ILE A 63 0.08 5.39 -10.17
N LEU A 64 0.42 4.53 -11.14
CA LEU A 64 1.80 4.29 -11.54
C LEU A 64 2.53 5.56 -11.98
N GLY A 65 1.79 6.50 -12.59
CA GLY A 65 2.35 7.76 -13.04
C GLY A 65 2.39 8.87 -11.98
N SER A 66 1.75 8.66 -10.83
CA SER A 66 1.57 9.70 -9.82
C SER A 66 2.50 9.59 -8.62
N ILE A 67 2.86 8.37 -8.22
CA ILE A 67 3.68 8.13 -7.02
C ILE A 67 4.74 7.08 -7.30
N THR A 68 5.70 6.94 -6.37
CA THR A 68 6.69 5.89 -6.42
C THR A 68 6.03 4.54 -6.11
N VAL A 69 6.25 3.56 -6.98
CA VAL A 69 5.73 2.20 -6.83
C VAL A 69 6.93 1.27 -6.74
N TYR A 70 7.16 0.70 -5.55
CA TYR A 70 8.33 -0.14 -5.29
C TYR A 70 8.13 -1.55 -5.83
N ASP A 71 9.24 -2.15 -6.27
CA ASP A 71 9.26 -3.54 -6.71
C ASP A 71 9.12 -4.50 -5.55
N PHE A 72 8.66 -5.71 -5.86
CA PHE A 72 8.62 -6.85 -4.95
C PHE A 72 9.87 -7.70 -5.22
N THR A 73 10.74 -7.85 -4.21
CA THR A 73 12.02 -8.56 -4.38
C THR A 73 12.02 -9.91 -3.64
N LYS A 74 12.97 -10.78 -4.02
CA LYS A 74 13.19 -12.05 -3.31
C LYS A 74 13.46 -11.82 -1.83
N ASP A 75 14.26 -10.79 -1.52
CA ASP A 75 14.63 -10.50 -0.15
C ASP A 75 13.41 -10.04 0.66
N ASP A 76 12.50 -9.30 0.07
CA ASP A 76 11.25 -8.92 0.72
C ASP A 76 10.46 -10.18 1.12
N LEU A 77 10.33 -11.15 0.20
CA LEU A 77 9.65 -12.40 0.50
C LEU A 77 10.38 -13.18 1.60
N PHE A 78 11.69 -13.33 1.47
CA PHE A 78 12.49 -14.10 2.42
C PHE A 78 12.39 -13.51 3.84
N ASN A 79 12.54 -12.19 3.95
CA ASN A 79 12.44 -11.51 5.24
C ASN A 79 11.01 -11.55 5.81
N ALA A 80 9.99 -11.50 4.95
CA ALA A 80 8.61 -11.63 5.37
C ALA A 80 8.35 -13.01 5.98
N ILE A 81 8.87 -14.08 5.36
CA ILE A 81 8.73 -15.44 5.86
C ILE A 81 9.37 -15.58 7.26
N LYS A 82 10.48 -14.89 7.49
CA LYS A 82 11.19 -14.93 8.78
C LYS A 82 10.52 -14.08 9.87
N ASN A 83 9.66 -13.14 9.49
CA ASN A 83 8.99 -12.25 10.44
C ASN A 83 8.00 -13.06 11.29
N PRO A 84 8.15 -13.06 12.63
CA PRO A 84 7.31 -13.88 13.51
C PRO A 84 5.92 -13.28 13.79
N ALA A 85 5.62 -12.07 13.34
CA ALA A 85 4.34 -11.43 13.61
C ALA A 85 3.18 -12.29 13.08
N ASP A 86 2.08 -12.33 13.83
CA ASP A 86 0.89 -13.11 13.47
C ASP A 86 -0.01 -12.31 12.52
N ILE A 87 0.47 -12.12 11.30
CA ILE A 87 -0.26 -11.46 10.21
C ILE A 87 0.00 -12.24 8.92
N ASN A 88 -0.82 -12.02 7.88
CA ASN A 88 -0.66 -12.78 6.65
C ASN A 88 0.63 -12.41 5.91
N VAL A 89 1.07 -13.30 5.01
CA VAL A 89 2.37 -13.14 4.34
C VAL A 89 2.39 -11.91 3.44
N ASN A 90 1.30 -11.57 2.76
CA ASN A 90 1.27 -10.38 1.90
C ASN A 90 1.49 -9.11 2.71
N ASP A 91 0.88 -9.01 3.88
CA ASP A 91 1.08 -7.85 4.76
C ASP A 91 2.50 -7.80 5.28
N LYS A 92 3.11 -8.95 5.58
CA LYS A 92 4.52 -9.01 5.95
C LYS A 92 5.43 -8.54 4.81
N ILE A 93 5.10 -8.89 3.58
CA ILE A 93 5.84 -8.43 2.40
C ILE A 93 5.73 -6.91 2.27
N HIS A 94 4.54 -6.34 2.48
CA HIS A 94 4.38 -4.88 2.47
C HIS A 94 5.30 -4.22 3.49
N ILE A 95 5.37 -4.77 4.70
CA ILE A 95 6.23 -4.26 5.77
C ILE A 95 7.70 -4.33 5.35
N GLU A 96 8.15 -5.45 4.77
CA GLU A 96 9.54 -5.60 4.36
C GLU A 96 9.90 -4.68 3.19
N THR A 97 8.99 -4.49 2.25
CA THR A 97 9.15 -3.51 1.16
C THR A 97 9.31 -2.10 1.73
N MET A 98 8.48 -1.74 2.71
CA MET A 98 8.58 -0.46 3.40
C MET A 98 9.94 -0.29 4.07
N LYS A 99 10.38 -1.28 4.85
CA LYS A 99 11.66 -1.23 5.57
C LYS A 99 12.84 -1.08 4.61
N ARG A 100 12.84 -1.83 3.51
CA ARG A 100 13.92 -1.74 2.51
C ARG A 100 14.03 -0.34 1.93
N ASN A 101 12.92 0.38 1.84
CA ASN A 101 12.85 1.72 1.27
C ASN A 101 12.78 2.82 2.34
N LYS A 102 13.01 2.46 3.61
CA LYS A 102 13.06 3.40 4.75
C LYS A 102 11.75 4.15 4.95
N VAL A 103 10.63 3.49 4.69
CA VAL A 103 9.28 3.99 4.95
C VAL A 103 8.76 3.28 6.19
N ASN A 104 8.30 4.03 7.18
CA ASN A 104 7.86 3.44 8.45
C ASN A 104 6.37 3.63 8.75
N THR A 105 5.65 4.34 7.89
CA THR A 105 4.22 4.62 8.11
C THR A 105 3.40 4.06 6.95
N ILE A 106 2.33 3.33 7.28
CA ILE A 106 1.38 2.78 6.32
C ILE A 106 0.00 3.40 6.56
N ILE A 107 -0.65 3.84 5.48
CA ILE A 107 -2.05 4.28 5.52
C ILE A 107 -2.90 3.05 5.20
N SER A 108 -3.65 2.57 6.19
CA SER A 108 -4.43 1.33 6.08
C SER A 108 -5.52 1.28 7.13
N TYR A 109 -6.65 0.67 6.79
CA TYR A 109 -7.69 0.34 7.75
C TYR A 109 -7.48 -1.03 8.41
N ASP A 110 -6.49 -1.79 7.94
CA ASP A 110 -6.21 -3.14 8.46
C ASP A 110 -5.43 -3.05 9.78
N LYS A 111 -6.11 -3.34 10.88
CA LYS A 111 -5.52 -3.27 12.22
C LYS A 111 -4.45 -4.34 12.47
N ASP A 112 -4.35 -5.35 11.61
CA ASP A 112 -3.32 -6.37 11.74
C ASP A 112 -1.92 -5.77 11.69
N PHE A 113 -1.72 -4.66 10.98
CA PHE A 113 -0.42 -3.98 10.96
C PHE A 113 0.01 -3.47 12.33
N ASP A 114 -0.93 -3.24 13.26
CA ASP A 114 -0.58 -2.83 14.62
C ASP A 114 0.18 -3.91 15.39
N ARG A 115 0.15 -5.15 14.92
CA ARG A 115 0.89 -6.27 15.52
C ARG A 115 2.38 -6.21 15.24
N ASP A 116 2.84 -5.43 14.28
CA ASP A 116 4.26 -5.18 14.04
C ASP A 116 4.64 -3.81 14.61
N LYS A 117 5.45 -3.82 15.67
CA LYS A 117 5.81 -2.60 16.40
C LYS A 117 6.90 -1.78 15.71
N THR A 118 7.42 -2.25 14.58
CA THR A 118 8.47 -1.54 13.83
C THR A 118 7.90 -0.56 12.81
N ILE A 119 6.59 -0.56 12.60
CA ILE A 119 5.90 0.36 11.70
C ILE A 119 4.77 1.09 12.42
N ILE A 120 4.29 2.16 11.80
CA ILE A 120 3.18 2.97 12.30
C ILE A 120 2.03 2.86 11.29
N ARG A 121 0.84 2.54 11.78
CA ARG A 121 -0.37 2.53 10.95
C ARG A 121 -1.16 3.82 11.19
N GLU A 122 -1.59 4.46 10.11
CA GLU A 122 -2.51 5.60 10.16
C GLU A 122 -3.81 5.25 9.44
N GLU A 123 -4.93 5.69 9.97
CA GLU A 123 -6.23 5.67 9.29
C GLU A 123 -6.55 7.05 8.72
N LEU A 124 -7.38 7.05 7.70
CA LEU A 124 -7.88 8.30 7.12
C LEU A 124 -9.01 8.90 7.93
#